data_87b03d989e0955f96abf1a91ca0c9ca1
#
_entry.id   87b03d989e0955f96abf1a91ca0c9ca1
#
_cell.length_a   1.000
_cell.length_b   1.000
_cell.length_c   1.000
_cell.angle_alpha   90.00
_cell.angle_beta   90.00
_cell.angle_gamma   90.00
#
_symmetry.space_group_name_H-M   'P 1'
#
loop_
_entity.id
_entity.type
_entity.pdbx_description
1 polymer ?
#
loop_
_entity_poly.entity_id
_entity_poly.type
_entity_poly.pdbx_seq_one_letter_code
_entity_poly.pdbx_strand_id
1 'polypeptide(L)' 'MNTFTTTAYNTLGEAQETETQTDSWSATEICLDLSMLYGYAETLDAWGKHCGEYGDRPVALGQRVF' A
#
# COMPACT_ATOMS: atom_id res chain seq x y z
N MET A 1 15.34 -1.69 -12.28
CA MET A 1 14.02 -1.13 -12.65
C MET A 1 13.22 -0.87 -11.41
N ASN A 2 12.67 0.32 -11.28
CA ASN A 2 11.88 0.68 -10.11
C ASN A 2 10.44 0.22 -10.28
N THR A 3 9.97 -0.60 -9.35
CA THR A 3 8.56 -0.96 -9.29
C THR A 3 8.03 -0.67 -7.90
N PHE A 4 6.76 -0.30 -7.85
CA PHE A 4 6.07 0.01 -6.60
C PHE A 4 4.83 -0.86 -6.54
N THR A 5 4.69 -1.62 -5.47
CA THR A 5 3.54 -2.49 -5.27
C THR A 5 2.67 -1.91 -4.17
N THR A 6 1.43 -1.60 -4.50
CA THR A 6 0.46 -1.04 -3.56
C THR A 6 -0.56 -2.11 -3.23
N THR A 7 -0.75 -2.37 -1.94
CA THR A 7 -1.72 -3.34 -1.46
C THR A 7 -2.71 -2.67 -0.53
N ALA A 8 -3.99 -2.89 -0.78
CA ALA A 8 -5.06 -2.39 0.08
C ALA A 8 -5.49 -3.49 1.04
N TYR A 9 -5.83 -3.08 2.26
CA TYR A 9 -6.23 -4.00 3.32
C TYR A 9 -7.52 -3.53 3.97
N ASN A 10 -8.33 -4.49 4.41
CA ASN A 10 -9.52 -4.16 5.20
C ASN A 10 -9.13 -3.98 6.68
N THR A 11 -10.10 -3.70 7.54
CA THR A 11 -9.85 -3.44 8.97
C THR A 11 -9.29 -4.65 9.71
N LEU A 12 -9.44 -5.84 9.16
CA LEU A 12 -8.91 -7.07 9.74
C LEU A 12 -7.48 -7.37 9.26
N GLY A 13 -6.91 -6.51 8.41
CA GLY A 13 -5.56 -6.72 7.88
C GLY A 13 -5.52 -7.71 6.73
N GLU A 14 -6.65 -8.02 6.12
CA GLU A 14 -6.70 -8.92 4.98
C GLU A 14 -6.50 -8.16 3.68
N ALA A 15 -5.59 -8.63 2.84
CA ALA A 15 -5.32 -8.00 1.55
C ALA A 15 -6.53 -8.12 0.63
N GLN A 16 -6.95 -6.99 0.05
CA GLN A 16 -8.13 -6.92 -0.82
C GLN A 16 -7.76 -6.75 -2.28
N GLU A 17 -6.76 -5.90 -2.56
CA GLU A 17 -6.36 -5.60 -3.92
C GLU A 17 -4.89 -5.21 -3.93
N THR A 18 -4.16 -5.63 -4.98
CA THR A 18 -2.76 -5.29 -5.16
C THR A 18 -2.54 -4.81 -6.58
N GLU A 19 -1.84 -3.68 -6.73
CA GLU A 19 -1.48 -3.14 -8.04
C GLU A 19 -0.01 -2.75 -8.06
N THR A 20 0.63 -2.93 -9.22
CA THR A 20 2.04 -2.60 -9.39
C THR A 20 2.18 -1.46 -10.39
N GLN A 21 2.99 -0.47 -10.03
CA GLN A 21 3.25 0.71 -10.85
C GLN A 21 4.76 0.84 -11.09
N THR A 22 5.13 1.56 -12.14
CA THR A 22 6.55 1.77 -12.48
C THR A 22 7.06 3.15 -12.09
N ASP A 23 6.19 4.05 -11.63
CA ASP A 23 6.60 5.37 -11.15
C ASP A 23 5.91 5.70 -9.83
N SER A 24 6.57 6.54 -9.03
CA SER A 24 6.11 6.85 -7.67
C SER A 24 4.85 7.71 -7.66
N TRP A 25 4.66 8.53 -8.68
CA TRP A 25 3.46 9.39 -8.75
C TRP A 25 2.21 8.56 -8.92
N SER A 26 2.22 7.63 -9.89
CA SER A 26 1.08 6.72 -10.11
C SER A 26 0.84 5.85 -8.89
N ALA A 27 1.91 5.35 -8.27
CA ALA A 27 1.79 4.53 -7.07
C ALA A 27 1.13 5.30 -5.93
N THR A 28 1.48 6.58 -5.76
CA THR A 28 0.88 7.43 -4.72
C THR A 28 -0.61 7.62 -4.96
N GLU A 29 -1.00 7.90 -6.20
CA GLU A 29 -2.42 8.09 -6.53
C GLU A 29 -3.23 6.81 -6.32
N ILE A 30 -2.70 5.67 -6.76
CA ILE A 30 -3.34 4.37 -6.57
C ILE A 30 -3.46 4.06 -5.07
N CYS A 31 -2.42 4.34 -4.30
CA CYS A 31 -2.44 4.10 -2.86
C CYS A 31 -3.56 4.90 -2.18
N LEU A 32 -3.68 6.18 -2.54
CA LEU A 32 -4.75 7.02 -2.00
C LEU A 32 -6.13 6.48 -2.38
N ASP A 33 -6.34 6.16 -3.65
CA ASP A 33 -7.63 5.66 -4.13
C ASP A 33 -8.01 4.35 -3.45
N LEU A 34 -7.07 3.41 -3.34
CA LEU A 34 -7.33 2.13 -2.70
C LEU A 34 -7.60 2.28 -1.20
N SER A 35 -6.92 3.23 -0.54
CA SER A 35 -7.16 3.47 0.88
C SER A 35 -8.57 4.01 1.13
N MET A 36 -9.09 4.82 0.21
CA MET A 36 -10.44 5.35 0.32
C MET A 36 -11.48 4.26 0.09
N LEU A 37 -11.16 3.28 -0.75
CA LEU A 37 -12.08 2.20 -1.09
C LEU A 37 -12.12 1.12 0.00
N TYR A 38 -10.97 0.78 0.59
CA TYR A 38 -10.85 -0.35 1.52
C TYR A 38 -10.53 0.04 2.96
N GLY A 39 -10.05 1.25 3.18
CA GLY A 39 -9.72 1.77 4.51
C GLY A 39 -8.24 1.98 4.77
N TYR A 40 -7.38 1.22 4.12
CA TYR A 40 -5.94 1.36 4.25
C TYR A 40 -5.24 0.77 3.03
N ALA A 41 -4.19 1.46 2.58
CA ALA A 41 -3.32 0.93 1.52
C ALA A 41 -1.89 1.36 1.79
N GLU A 42 -0.93 0.50 1.42
CA GLU A 42 0.48 0.83 1.55
C GLU A 42 1.22 0.46 0.27
N THR A 43 2.31 1.18 0.02
CA THR A 43 3.16 0.97 -1.15
C THR A 43 4.54 0.56 -0.70
N LEU A 44 5.05 -0.51 -1.30
CA LEU A 44 6.40 -1.00 -1.09
C LEU A 44 7.20 -0.84 -2.38
N ASP A 45 8.50 -0.60 -2.26
CA ASP A 45 9.39 -0.53 -3.42
C ASP A 45 9.77 -1.93 -3.92
N ALA A 46 10.67 -2.00 -4.91
CA ALA A 46 11.10 -3.26 -5.51
C ALA A 46 11.83 -4.16 -4.51
N TRP A 47 12.33 -3.60 -3.43
CA TRP A 47 13.04 -4.35 -2.37
C TRP A 47 12.17 -4.67 -1.18
N GLY A 48 10.85 -4.39 -1.27
CA GLY A 48 9.92 -4.64 -0.18
C GLY A 48 9.95 -3.60 0.92
N LYS A 49 10.61 -2.47 0.68
CA LYS A 49 10.72 -1.41 1.66
C LYS A 49 9.51 -0.48 1.60
N HIS A 50 9.00 -0.10 2.76
CA HIS A 50 7.83 0.78 2.86
C HIS A 50 8.13 2.17 2.28
N CYS A 51 7.32 2.58 1.30
CA CYS A 51 7.45 3.88 0.63
C CYS A 51 6.39 4.89 1.07
N GLY A 52 5.20 4.44 1.39
CA GLY A 52 4.12 5.32 1.79
C GLY A 52 2.85 4.55 2.11
N GLU A 53 1.90 5.27 2.70
CA GLU A 53 0.61 4.68 3.04
C GLU A 53 -0.44 5.77 3.18
N TYR A 54 -1.71 5.37 3.07
CA TYR A 54 -2.87 6.22 3.36
C TYR A 54 -3.89 5.41 4.13
N GLY A 55 -4.62 6.08 5.04
CA GLY A 55 -5.65 5.46 5.85
C GLY A 55 -5.12 4.95 7.18
N ASP A 56 -5.94 4.19 7.88
CA ASP A 56 -5.63 3.69 9.22
C ASP A 56 -5.06 2.28 9.14
N ARG A 57 -3.77 2.13 9.49
CA ARG A 57 -3.09 0.84 9.42
C ARG A 57 -3.73 -0.15 10.40
N PRO A 58 -4.22 -1.29 9.90
CA PRO A 58 -4.79 -2.33 10.78
C PRO A 58 -3.74 -2.88 11.74
N VAL A 59 -4.14 -3.10 12.99
CA VAL A 59 -3.25 -3.63 14.02
C VAL A 59 -2.67 -4.98 13.62
N ALA A 60 -3.46 -5.80 12.91
CA ALA A 60 -3.04 -7.13 12.48
C ALA A 60 -1.85 -7.13 11.54
N LEU A 61 -1.56 -6.02 10.86
CA LEU A 61 -0.41 -5.92 9.95
C LEU A 61 0.91 -5.71 10.70
N GLY A 62 0.86 -5.31 11.96
CA GLY A 62 2.06 -5.05 12.73
C GLY A 62 2.76 -3.77 12.30
N GLN A 63 4.07 -3.68 12.56
CA GLN A 63 4.85 -2.49 12.25
C GLN A 63 5.24 -2.44 10.78
N ARG A 64 5.47 -1.20 10.29
CA ARG A 64 5.91 -0.97 8.91
C ARG A 64 7.31 -1.55 8.69
N VAL A 65 7.55 -1.98 7.46
CA VAL A 65 8.87 -2.45 7.02
C VAL A 65 9.62 -1.29 6.38
N PHE A 66 10.72 -0.91 6.97
CA PHE A 66 11.56 0.17 6.45
C PHE A 66 12.88 -0.35 5.90
#